data_a9fff290c6c93cf2240f58979b3bde96
#
_entry.id   a9fff290c6c93cf2240f58979b3bde96
#
_cell.length_a   1.000
_cell.length_b   1.000
_cell.length_c   1.000
_cell.angle_alpha   90.00
_cell.angle_beta   90.00
_cell.angle_gamma   90.00
#
_symmetry.space_group_name_H-M   'P 1'
#
loop_
_entity.id
_entity.type
_entity.pdbx_description
1 polymer ?
#
loop_
_entity_poly.entity_id
_entity_poly.type
_entity_poly.pdbx_seq_one_letter_code
_entity_poly.pdbx_strand_id
1 'polypeptide(L)'
;LAGAPPARAPRRRLPPLATQLDLAMAAPEGDVEALRARVAPALRNVPGVYLMRGAHGEVLYVGKSTQLRTRVLSYFRLPWPTHRLARMLREVVHIEVEEAPSEFAALLREVRLIRAHLPRYNIRSARPLDRWWVITLGGGVAPRLRIQRASAALRGTAPAQVIGPFSSRRPLVEALRVLNDALGLRDCGDRIPMVLREVAELFDADEPALQRTPGCHRYETRRCLGPCVGAASAHEYQVQLARARAVLEGRDDAPQRHLVREMAVASASLSYERAGWLRDRLAALQGLEAQLARVREALTRPSFVFAVPGRDGDDGLYLVRHGRVVGEARCRDPLAVQALQAQAQAPAPGAVPSAVAVAHLDELLLVESWFRLHPDAAGWTAPTVEEALARFTHAGAPGR
;
A
#
# COMPACT_ATOMS: atom_id res chain seq x y z
N LEU A 1 35.18 -6.61 13.99
CA LEU A 1 34.81 -7.42 12.82
C LEU A 1 33.43 -6.92 12.35
N ALA A 2 33.41 -6.06 11.34
CA ALA A 2 32.20 -5.56 10.71
C ALA A 2 31.61 -6.66 9.80
N GLY A 3 30.45 -7.18 10.15
CA GLY A 3 29.72 -8.15 9.34
C GLY A 3 29.26 -7.54 8.03
N ALA A 4 29.49 -8.24 6.92
CA ALA A 4 29.04 -7.88 5.59
C ALA A 4 27.49 -7.78 5.56
N PRO A 5 26.91 -6.85 4.80
CA PRO A 5 25.46 -6.75 4.64
C PRO A 5 24.89 -8.02 3.99
N PRO A 6 23.69 -8.47 4.38
CA PRO A 6 23.08 -9.67 3.85
C PRO A 6 22.88 -9.55 2.33
N ALA A 7 23.25 -10.58 1.60
CA ALA A 7 23.09 -10.68 0.15
C ALA A 7 21.61 -10.47 -0.25
N ARG A 8 21.38 -9.57 -1.20
CA ARG A 8 20.04 -9.35 -1.78
C ARG A 8 19.55 -10.64 -2.41
N ALA A 9 18.36 -11.11 -1.99
CA ALA A 9 17.69 -12.25 -2.60
C ALA A 9 17.57 -12.05 -4.13
N PRO A 10 17.72 -13.11 -4.95
CA PRO A 10 17.65 -13.01 -6.40
C PRO A 10 16.28 -12.46 -6.82
N ARG A 11 16.29 -11.38 -7.60
CA ARG A 11 15.08 -10.76 -8.14
C ARG A 11 14.41 -11.75 -9.09
N ARG A 12 13.27 -12.31 -8.71
CA ARG A 12 12.44 -13.12 -9.61
C ARG A 12 12.08 -12.27 -10.83
N ARG A 13 12.49 -12.71 -12.02
CA ARG A 13 12.00 -12.13 -13.27
C ARG A 13 10.52 -12.43 -13.38
N LEU A 14 9.70 -11.39 -13.51
CA LEU A 14 8.29 -11.54 -13.83
C LEU A 14 8.18 -12.04 -15.27
N PRO A 15 7.35 -13.05 -15.58
CA PRO A 15 7.14 -13.48 -16.95
C PRO A 15 6.60 -12.30 -17.79
N PRO A 16 7.02 -12.16 -19.06
CA PRO A 16 6.53 -11.11 -19.94
C PRO A 16 5.03 -11.31 -20.26
N LEU A 17 4.33 -10.22 -20.57
CA LEU A 17 3.04 -10.30 -21.26
C LEU A 17 3.27 -10.90 -22.66
N ALA A 18 2.20 -11.47 -23.25
CA ALA A 18 2.27 -12.34 -24.43
C ALA A 18 3.02 -11.80 -25.66
N THR A 19 3.25 -10.49 -25.77
CA THR A 19 4.06 -9.90 -26.85
C THR A 19 5.04 -8.89 -26.26
N GLN A 20 6.29 -9.30 -26.11
CA GLN A 20 7.40 -8.41 -25.76
C GLN A 20 8.12 -8.00 -27.04
N LEU A 21 8.04 -6.71 -27.39
CA LEU A 21 8.87 -6.14 -28.45
C LEU A 21 10.18 -5.69 -27.82
N ASP A 22 11.20 -6.53 -27.97
CA ASP A 22 12.57 -6.16 -27.61
C ASP A 22 13.14 -5.32 -28.77
N LEU A 23 13.14 -4.00 -28.61
CA LEU A 23 13.71 -3.07 -29.58
C LEU A 23 15.24 -3.07 -29.41
N ALA A 24 15.85 -4.15 -29.83
CA ALA A 24 17.15 -4.68 -29.44
C ALA A 24 18.41 -3.85 -29.81
N MET A 25 18.30 -2.60 -30.24
CA MET A 25 19.48 -1.77 -30.53
C MET A 25 19.51 -0.54 -29.65
N ALA A 26 20.43 -0.53 -28.69
CA ALA A 26 20.66 0.64 -27.83
C ALA A 26 21.10 1.87 -28.64
N ALA A 27 20.50 3.03 -28.39
CA ALA A 27 20.98 4.31 -28.90
C ALA A 27 22.19 4.78 -28.09
N PRO A 28 23.11 5.56 -28.66
CA PRO A 28 24.07 6.29 -27.86
C PRO A 28 23.37 7.11 -26.78
N GLU A 29 23.97 7.19 -25.59
CA GLU A 29 23.45 8.02 -24.51
C GLU A 29 23.36 9.48 -24.96
N GLY A 30 22.22 10.11 -24.72
CA GLY A 30 21.96 11.50 -25.11
C GLY A 30 21.44 11.71 -26.53
N ASP A 31 21.48 10.70 -27.41
CA ASP A 31 20.96 10.81 -28.79
C ASP A 31 19.46 10.47 -28.82
N VAL A 32 18.67 11.47 -28.45
CA VAL A 32 17.20 11.37 -28.37
C VAL A 32 16.56 11.18 -29.76
N GLU A 33 17.15 11.74 -30.81
CA GLU A 33 16.60 11.64 -32.18
C GLU A 33 16.84 10.25 -32.75
N ALA A 34 18.02 9.67 -32.56
CA ALA A 34 18.31 8.29 -32.95
C ALA A 34 17.41 7.30 -32.19
N LEU A 35 17.18 7.54 -30.89
CA LEU A 35 16.25 6.75 -30.07
C LEU A 35 14.83 6.82 -30.66
N ARG A 36 14.35 8.03 -30.98
CA ARG A 36 13.02 8.24 -31.56
C ARG A 36 12.88 7.54 -32.93
N ALA A 37 13.87 7.70 -33.80
CA ALA A 37 13.83 7.12 -35.16
C ALA A 37 13.69 5.59 -35.11
N ARG A 38 14.30 4.95 -34.15
CA ARG A 38 14.23 3.48 -33.97
C ARG A 38 12.93 3.02 -33.32
N VAL A 39 12.45 3.74 -32.31
CA VAL A 39 11.29 3.30 -31.52
C VAL A 39 9.98 3.58 -32.28
N ALA A 40 9.87 4.70 -33.01
CA ALA A 40 8.63 5.15 -33.62
C ALA A 40 8.02 4.15 -34.64
N PRO A 41 8.78 3.48 -35.53
CA PRO A 41 8.19 2.53 -36.49
C PRO A 41 7.61 1.29 -35.85
N ALA A 42 8.22 0.80 -34.77
CA ALA A 42 7.85 -0.46 -34.11
C ALA A 42 6.67 -0.32 -33.15
N LEU A 43 6.30 0.90 -32.74
CA LEU A 43 5.22 1.12 -31.80
C LEU A 43 3.84 1.03 -32.45
N ARG A 44 2.95 0.24 -31.86
CA ARG A 44 1.53 0.18 -32.17
C ARG A 44 0.71 0.99 -31.18
N ASN A 45 -0.46 1.46 -31.59
CA ASN A 45 -1.34 2.24 -30.72
C ASN A 45 -2.35 1.33 -30.01
N VAL A 46 -1.83 0.54 -29.08
CA VAL A 46 -2.55 -0.50 -28.31
C VAL A 46 -2.29 -0.32 -26.82
N PRO A 47 -3.12 -0.90 -25.94
CA PRO A 47 -2.83 -0.93 -24.50
C PRO A 47 -1.53 -1.66 -24.19
N GLY A 48 -0.82 -1.21 -23.16
CA GLY A 48 0.39 -1.89 -22.72
C GLY A 48 1.23 -1.07 -21.75
N VAL A 49 2.41 -1.61 -21.44
CA VAL A 49 3.41 -0.99 -20.59
C VAL A 49 4.72 -0.79 -21.36
N TYR A 50 5.50 0.17 -20.91
CA TYR A 50 6.82 0.45 -21.48
C TYR A 50 7.82 0.71 -20.36
N LEU A 51 9.05 0.23 -20.58
CA LEU A 51 10.19 0.40 -19.68
C LEU A 51 11.25 1.21 -20.43
N MET A 52 11.73 2.27 -19.80
CA MET A 52 12.84 3.07 -20.29
C MET A 52 14.08 2.70 -19.50
N ARG A 53 15.14 2.24 -20.22
CA ARG A 53 16.38 1.74 -19.61
C ARG A 53 17.55 2.67 -19.93
N GLY A 54 18.44 2.82 -18.96
CA GLY A 54 19.70 3.50 -19.08
C GLY A 54 20.83 2.61 -19.65
N ALA A 55 22.02 3.21 -19.80
CA ALA A 55 23.18 2.58 -20.39
C ALA A 55 23.67 1.29 -19.66
N HIS A 56 23.39 1.18 -18.37
CA HIS A 56 23.75 0.00 -17.57
C HIS A 56 22.60 -1.00 -17.44
N GLY A 57 21.55 -0.89 -18.27
CA GLY A 57 20.38 -1.76 -18.26
C GLY A 57 19.41 -1.53 -17.10
N GLU A 58 19.68 -0.54 -16.25
CA GLU A 58 18.80 -0.14 -15.16
C GLU A 58 17.49 0.44 -15.68
N VAL A 59 16.36 0.10 -15.04
CA VAL A 59 15.07 0.68 -15.40
C VAL A 59 14.95 2.07 -14.81
N LEU A 60 14.90 3.07 -15.66
CA LEU A 60 14.77 4.48 -15.30
C LEU A 60 13.32 4.88 -15.06
N TYR A 61 12.42 4.33 -15.88
CA TYR A 61 10.99 4.65 -15.85
C TYR A 61 10.15 3.47 -16.35
N VAL A 62 8.99 3.28 -15.75
CA VAL A 62 7.92 2.37 -16.21
C VAL A 62 6.65 3.19 -16.38
N GLY A 63 5.89 2.94 -17.42
CA GLY A 63 4.59 3.58 -17.60
C GLY A 63 3.62 2.68 -18.36
N LYS A 64 2.32 2.95 -18.20
CA LYS A 64 1.25 2.32 -18.96
C LYS A 64 0.58 3.30 -19.90
N SER A 65 -0.05 2.77 -20.92
CA SER A 65 -0.96 3.55 -21.78
C SER A 65 -2.00 2.64 -22.42
N THR A 66 -3.17 3.19 -22.72
CA THR A 66 -4.16 2.57 -23.61
C THR A 66 -3.76 2.77 -25.09
N GLN A 67 -2.85 3.73 -25.36
CA GLN A 67 -2.33 4.08 -26.70
C GLN A 67 -0.80 4.23 -26.60
N LEU A 68 -0.07 3.13 -26.63
CA LEU A 68 1.37 3.08 -26.40
C LEU A 68 2.16 4.02 -27.31
N ARG A 69 1.91 3.96 -28.65
CA ARG A 69 2.62 4.79 -29.61
C ARG A 69 2.48 6.29 -29.30
N THR A 70 1.24 6.76 -29.15
CA THR A 70 0.95 8.17 -28.84
C THR A 70 1.65 8.59 -27.55
N ARG A 71 1.58 7.73 -26.52
CA ARG A 71 2.14 8.03 -25.20
C ARG A 71 3.65 8.07 -25.21
N VAL A 72 4.32 7.07 -25.78
CA VAL A 72 5.78 7.01 -25.83
C VAL A 72 6.34 8.16 -26.66
N LEU A 73 5.74 8.44 -27.83
CA LEU A 73 6.19 9.54 -28.67
C LEU A 73 5.94 10.94 -28.06
N SER A 74 5.02 11.07 -27.12
CA SER A 74 4.79 12.33 -26.42
C SER A 74 5.98 12.78 -25.57
N TYR A 75 6.81 11.86 -25.08
CA TYR A 75 8.01 12.21 -24.31
C TYR A 75 9.05 12.96 -25.14
N PHE A 76 9.17 12.66 -26.43
CA PHE A 76 10.11 13.31 -27.34
C PHE A 76 9.73 14.75 -27.68
N ARG A 77 8.52 15.19 -27.32
CA ARG A 77 8.03 16.58 -27.51
C ARG A 77 8.16 17.45 -26.28
N LEU A 78 8.66 16.87 -25.14
CA LEU A 78 8.78 17.60 -23.89
C LEU A 78 9.90 18.65 -23.97
N PRO A 79 9.67 19.86 -23.42
CA PRO A 79 10.65 20.94 -23.51
C PRO A 79 11.92 20.64 -22.72
N TRP A 80 13.07 20.71 -23.40
CA TRP A 80 14.40 20.58 -22.81
C TRP A 80 14.95 21.97 -22.49
N PRO A 81 15.70 22.19 -21.40
CA PRO A 81 16.00 21.26 -20.27
C PRO A 81 15.01 21.35 -19.11
N THR A 82 13.91 22.09 -19.27
CA THR A 82 13.01 22.47 -18.17
C THR A 82 12.19 21.31 -17.65
N HIS A 83 11.78 20.38 -18.51
CA HIS A 83 10.93 19.27 -18.09
C HIS A 83 11.75 18.08 -17.58
N ARG A 84 11.44 17.59 -16.38
CA ARG A 84 12.16 16.49 -15.74
C ARG A 84 12.23 15.21 -16.58
N LEU A 85 11.13 14.84 -17.26
CA LEU A 85 11.10 13.65 -18.11
C LEU A 85 11.85 13.85 -19.44
N ALA A 86 12.03 15.08 -19.91
CA ALA A 86 12.93 15.36 -21.03
C ALA A 86 14.39 15.12 -20.64
N ARG A 87 14.78 15.47 -19.41
CA ARG A 87 16.11 15.13 -18.85
C ARG A 87 16.31 13.63 -18.74
N MET A 88 15.31 12.90 -18.22
CA MET A 88 15.33 11.44 -18.19
C MET A 88 15.56 10.83 -19.57
N LEU A 89 14.87 11.36 -20.61
CA LEU A 89 14.95 10.79 -21.96
C LEU A 89 16.36 10.80 -22.53
N ARG A 90 17.24 11.71 -22.11
CA ARG A 90 18.66 11.73 -22.50
C ARG A 90 19.50 10.63 -21.87
N GLU A 91 19.06 10.09 -20.76
CA GLU A 91 19.70 8.94 -20.11
C GLU A 91 19.15 7.59 -20.64
N VAL A 92 18.06 7.65 -21.43
CA VAL A 92 17.44 6.45 -21.98
C VAL A 92 18.17 6.03 -23.25
N VAL A 93 18.69 4.81 -23.25
CA VAL A 93 19.30 4.20 -24.42
C VAL A 93 18.41 3.11 -25.04
N HIS A 94 17.43 2.61 -24.28
CA HIS A 94 16.55 1.53 -24.74
C HIS A 94 15.13 1.72 -24.20
N ILE A 95 14.13 1.48 -25.06
CA ILE A 95 12.70 1.45 -24.66
C ILE A 95 12.16 0.06 -24.99
N GLU A 96 11.80 -0.65 -23.95
CA GLU A 96 11.15 -1.95 -24.01
C GLU A 96 9.64 -1.76 -23.89
N VAL A 97 8.86 -2.47 -24.72
CA VAL A 97 7.40 -2.34 -24.74
C VAL A 97 6.77 -3.72 -24.62
N GLU A 98 5.79 -3.85 -23.74
CA GLU A 98 4.96 -5.03 -23.60
C GLU A 98 3.51 -4.66 -23.92
N GLU A 99 2.96 -5.18 -25.04
CA GLU A 99 1.54 -5.01 -25.36
C GLU A 99 0.67 -5.75 -24.36
N ALA A 100 -0.43 -5.15 -23.94
CA ALA A 100 -1.41 -5.75 -23.05
C ALA A 100 -2.75 -5.92 -23.78
N PRO A 101 -3.51 -6.98 -23.48
CA PRO A 101 -4.82 -7.19 -24.12
C PRO A 101 -5.87 -6.19 -23.64
N SER A 102 -5.72 -5.64 -22.43
CA SER A 102 -6.66 -4.71 -21.83
C SER A 102 -5.96 -3.64 -20.99
N GLU A 103 -6.70 -2.58 -20.65
CA GLU A 103 -6.19 -1.56 -19.73
C GLU A 103 -5.93 -2.12 -18.33
N PHE A 104 -6.80 -3.02 -17.83
CA PHE A 104 -6.59 -3.66 -16.53
C PHE A 104 -5.28 -4.46 -16.49
N ALA A 105 -5.00 -5.24 -17.55
CA ALA A 105 -3.75 -5.98 -17.68
C ALA A 105 -2.52 -5.02 -17.67
N ALA A 106 -2.60 -3.92 -18.41
CA ALA A 106 -1.54 -2.92 -18.43
C ALA A 106 -1.32 -2.26 -17.06
N LEU A 107 -2.40 -1.91 -16.35
CA LEU A 107 -2.33 -1.36 -14.99
C LEU A 107 -1.67 -2.33 -14.00
N LEU A 108 -2.12 -3.58 -13.99
CA LEU A 108 -1.57 -4.62 -13.10
C LEU A 108 -0.08 -4.86 -13.37
N ARG A 109 0.29 -4.90 -14.65
CA ARG A 109 1.68 -5.08 -15.08
C ARG A 109 2.56 -3.90 -14.68
N GLU A 110 2.09 -2.66 -14.89
CA GLU A 110 2.80 -1.45 -14.47
C GLU A 110 3.13 -1.46 -12.98
N VAL A 111 2.14 -1.75 -12.13
CA VAL A 111 2.33 -1.80 -10.67
C VAL A 111 3.37 -2.84 -10.29
N ARG A 112 3.31 -4.04 -10.89
CA ARG A 112 4.26 -5.12 -10.62
C ARG A 112 5.68 -4.77 -11.07
N LEU A 113 5.83 -4.15 -12.25
CA LEU A 113 7.13 -3.72 -12.77
C LEU A 113 7.73 -2.58 -11.94
N ILE A 114 6.92 -1.58 -11.56
CA ILE A 114 7.37 -0.50 -10.67
C ILE A 114 7.87 -1.07 -9.35
N ARG A 115 7.15 -2.04 -8.77
CA ARG A 115 7.55 -2.69 -7.51
C ARG A 115 8.84 -3.51 -7.67
N ALA A 116 9.01 -4.21 -8.78
CA ALA A 116 10.19 -5.03 -9.03
C ALA A 116 11.45 -4.20 -9.27
N HIS A 117 11.33 -3.07 -10.00
CA HIS A 117 12.47 -2.30 -10.44
C HIS A 117 12.73 -1.03 -9.61
N LEU A 118 11.73 -0.49 -8.91
CA LEU A 118 11.81 0.77 -8.15
C LEU A 118 12.45 1.91 -8.96
N PRO A 119 11.93 2.26 -10.15
CA PRO A 119 12.59 3.14 -11.09
C PRO A 119 12.69 4.57 -10.53
N ARG A 120 13.86 5.21 -10.67
CA ARG A 120 14.12 6.53 -10.07
C ARG A 120 13.26 7.67 -10.63
N TYR A 121 12.79 7.55 -11.86
CA TYR A 121 11.97 8.58 -12.50
C TYR A 121 10.46 8.42 -12.29
N ASN A 122 10.00 7.27 -11.78
CA ASN A 122 8.62 7.10 -11.34
C ASN A 122 8.34 7.78 -9.97
N ILE A 123 8.93 8.94 -9.65
CA ILE A 123 8.88 9.54 -8.29
C ILE A 123 7.45 9.75 -7.77
N ARG A 124 6.47 9.98 -8.66
CA ARG A 124 5.05 10.03 -8.27
C ARG A 124 4.32 8.70 -8.40
N SER A 125 4.82 7.77 -9.23
CA SER A 125 4.22 6.46 -9.52
C SER A 125 5.10 5.28 -9.07
N ALA A 126 6.44 5.41 -8.97
CA ALA A 126 7.34 4.44 -8.34
C ALA A 126 7.26 4.45 -6.82
N ARG A 127 6.49 5.39 -6.30
CA ARG A 127 6.08 5.43 -4.92
C ARG A 127 4.57 5.58 -4.84
N PRO A 128 3.77 4.71 -5.50
CA PRO A 128 2.33 4.69 -5.23
C PRO A 128 2.12 4.54 -3.72
N LEU A 129 3.01 3.81 -3.04
CA LEU A 129 3.08 3.71 -1.58
C LEU A 129 3.38 5.05 -0.88
N ASP A 130 4.07 6.01 -1.50
CA ASP A 130 4.28 7.35 -0.91
C ASP A 130 3.02 8.23 -0.91
N ARG A 131 1.99 7.85 -1.64
CA ARG A 131 0.67 8.51 -1.57
C ARG A 131 -0.10 8.07 -0.34
N TRP A 132 0.23 6.90 0.22
CA TRP A 132 -0.51 6.24 1.26
C TRP A 132 0.21 6.32 2.60
N TRP A 133 -0.58 6.48 3.62
CA TRP A 133 -0.15 6.45 4.99
C TRP A 133 -0.54 5.11 5.61
N VAL A 134 0.26 4.66 6.53
CA VAL A 134 -0.04 3.46 7.32
C VAL A 134 0.22 3.74 8.80
N ILE A 135 -0.51 3.04 9.64
CA ILE A 135 -0.22 2.96 11.06
C ILE A 135 0.64 1.72 11.24
N THR A 136 1.77 1.87 11.92
CA THR A 136 2.64 0.75 12.27
C THR A 136 2.85 0.72 13.76
N LEU A 137 2.97 -0.49 14.29
CA LEU A 137 3.38 -0.70 15.66
C LEU A 137 4.90 -0.87 15.67
N GLY A 138 5.59 -0.01 16.43
CA GLY A 138 7.05 -0.09 16.61
C GLY A 138 7.43 -1.32 17.43
N GLY A 139 8.73 -1.62 17.42
CA GLY A 139 9.35 -2.61 18.32
C GLY A 139 9.89 -1.96 19.59
N GLY A 140 10.56 -2.77 20.42
CA GLY A 140 11.22 -2.32 21.66
C GLY A 140 10.37 -2.54 22.90
N VAL A 141 10.89 -2.07 24.03
CA VAL A 141 10.36 -2.33 25.36
C VAL A 141 8.97 -1.70 25.58
N ALA A 142 8.77 -0.48 25.07
CA ALA A 142 7.49 0.21 25.06
C ALA A 142 7.15 0.67 23.64
N PRO A 143 6.56 -0.23 22.80
CA PRO A 143 6.20 0.08 21.44
C PRO A 143 5.20 1.25 21.36
N ARG A 144 5.22 1.99 20.25
CA ARG A 144 4.27 3.06 19.99
C ARG A 144 3.61 2.93 18.62
N LEU A 145 2.42 3.47 18.50
CA LEU A 145 1.76 3.64 17.21
C LEU A 145 2.45 4.76 16.40
N ARG A 146 2.80 4.49 15.15
CA ARG A 146 3.45 5.45 14.24
C ARG A 146 2.63 5.61 12.98
N ILE A 147 2.52 6.85 12.52
CA ILE A 147 2.00 7.16 11.19
C ILE A 147 3.21 7.40 10.30
N GLN A 148 3.35 6.60 9.26
CA GLN A 148 4.42 6.76 8.29
C GLN A 148 3.93 6.50 6.87
N ARG A 149 4.73 6.87 5.88
CA ARG A 149 4.45 6.52 4.49
C ARG A 149 4.57 5.01 4.32
N ALA A 150 3.68 4.43 3.51
CA ALA A 150 3.72 2.99 3.25
C ALA A 150 5.08 2.55 2.67
N SER A 151 5.71 3.38 1.82
CA SER A 151 7.07 3.13 1.31
C SER A 151 8.15 3.12 2.40
N ALA A 152 8.00 3.91 3.45
CA ALA A 152 8.94 3.92 4.58
C ALA A 152 8.79 2.65 5.43
N ALA A 153 7.55 2.15 5.58
CA ALA A 153 7.28 0.89 6.27
C ALA A 153 7.93 -0.32 5.59
N LEU A 154 8.10 -0.28 4.24
CA LEU A 154 8.79 -1.33 3.49
C LEU A 154 10.33 -1.31 3.64
N ARG A 155 10.92 -0.14 3.91
CA ARG A 155 12.38 0.02 3.99
C ARG A 155 12.95 -0.28 5.37
N GLY A 156 12.11 -0.29 6.40
CA GLY A 156 12.52 -0.60 7.77
C GLY A 156 12.64 -2.11 8.02
N THR A 157 13.22 -2.49 9.15
CA THR A 157 13.00 -3.82 9.71
C THR A 157 11.49 -4.01 9.79
N ALA A 158 10.99 -5.10 9.17
CA ALA A 158 9.55 -5.30 8.97
C ALA A 158 8.78 -5.00 10.26
N PRO A 159 7.86 -4.02 10.28
CA PRO A 159 7.06 -3.75 11.45
C PRO A 159 6.20 -4.98 11.74
N ALA A 160 6.03 -5.31 13.00
CA ALA A 160 5.27 -6.48 13.43
C ALA A 160 3.82 -6.44 12.93
N GLN A 161 3.28 -5.26 12.66
CA GLN A 161 1.93 -5.06 12.14
C GLN A 161 1.83 -3.73 11.38
N VAL A 162 1.18 -3.78 10.21
CA VAL A 162 0.88 -2.61 9.37
C VAL A 162 -0.63 -2.52 9.17
N ILE A 163 -1.19 -1.37 9.47
CA ILE A 163 -2.63 -1.10 9.41
C ILE A 163 -2.87 0.05 8.44
N GLY A 164 -3.78 -0.10 7.53
CA GLY A 164 -4.08 0.83 6.45
C GLY A 164 -4.30 0.10 5.14
N PRO A 165 -4.32 0.79 4.02
CA PRO A 165 -3.78 2.13 3.73
C PRO A 165 -4.76 3.30 3.99
N PHE A 166 -4.20 4.48 4.19
CA PHE A 166 -4.97 5.72 4.38
C PHE A 166 -4.50 6.80 3.40
N SER A 167 -5.45 7.57 2.84
CA SER A 167 -5.13 8.61 1.86
C SER A 167 -4.61 9.90 2.48
N SER A 168 -4.96 10.21 3.72
CA SER A 168 -4.59 11.45 4.39
C SER A 168 -3.95 11.22 5.76
N ARG A 169 -2.92 12.00 6.07
CA ARG A 169 -2.21 11.95 7.36
C ARG A 169 -2.96 12.68 8.48
N ARG A 170 -3.57 13.83 8.15
CA ARG A 170 -4.12 14.74 9.17
C ARG A 170 -5.19 14.08 10.05
N PRO A 171 -6.22 13.41 9.51
CA PRO A 171 -7.21 12.72 10.34
C PRO A 171 -6.61 11.61 11.20
N LEU A 172 -5.58 10.90 10.68
CA LEU A 172 -4.91 9.85 11.44
C LEU A 172 -4.16 10.38 12.66
N VAL A 173 -3.49 11.54 12.52
CA VAL A 173 -2.73 12.14 13.63
C VAL A 173 -3.68 12.45 14.78
N GLU A 174 -4.83 13.05 14.49
CA GLU A 174 -5.82 13.39 15.51
C GLU A 174 -6.42 12.15 16.15
N ALA A 175 -6.85 11.17 15.33
CA ALA A 175 -7.42 9.93 15.83
C ALA A 175 -6.43 9.13 16.71
N LEU A 176 -5.16 8.99 16.30
CA LEU A 176 -4.15 8.31 17.10
C LEU A 176 -3.80 9.07 18.37
N ARG A 177 -3.83 10.40 18.35
CA ARG A 177 -3.65 11.19 19.56
C ARG A 177 -4.76 10.89 20.56
N VAL A 178 -6.02 10.87 20.11
CA VAL A 178 -7.16 10.51 20.94
C VAL A 178 -7.03 9.09 21.50
N LEU A 179 -6.64 8.13 20.66
CA LEU A 179 -6.46 6.74 21.07
C LEU A 179 -5.32 6.58 22.08
N ASN A 180 -4.18 7.24 21.84
CA ASN A 180 -3.05 7.22 22.76
C ASN A 180 -3.40 7.86 24.11
N ASP A 181 -4.16 8.98 24.12
CA ASP A 181 -4.62 9.61 25.35
C ASP A 181 -5.56 8.70 26.15
N ALA A 182 -6.49 8.01 25.45
CA ALA A 182 -7.47 7.13 26.09
C ALA A 182 -6.83 5.87 26.69
N LEU A 183 -5.73 5.40 26.11
CA LEU A 183 -5.07 4.16 26.55
C LEU A 183 -3.74 4.40 27.27
N GLY A 184 -3.36 5.65 27.50
CA GLY A 184 -2.10 6.00 28.15
C GLY A 184 -0.84 5.59 27.37
N LEU A 185 -0.94 5.48 26.04
CA LEU A 185 0.19 5.09 25.21
C LEU A 185 1.10 6.29 24.90
N ARG A 186 2.41 6.02 24.82
CA ARG A 186 3.39 7.05 24.47
C ARG A 186 3.30 7.45 22.99
N ASP A 187 3.57 8.72 22.71
CA ASP A 187 3.74 9.27 21.34
C ASP A 187 5.09 9.96 21.16
N CYS A 188 5.92 10.01 22.23
CA CYS A 188 7.24 10.62 22.22
C CYS A 188 8.23 9.94 21.26
N GLY A 189 9.34 10.63 20.95
CA GLY A 189 10.39 10.15 20.05
C GLY A 189 11.10 8.89 20.54
N ASP A 190 11.73 8.16 19.61
CA ASP A 190 12.46 6.92 19.94
C ASP A 190 13.80 7.16 20.62
N ARG A 191 14.28 8.41 20.62
CA ARG A 191 15.51 8.80 21.31
C ARG A 191 15.35 8.85 22.83
N ILE A 192 14.10 8.84 23.32
CA ILE A 192 13.84 8.85 24.75
C ILE A 192 13.98 7.41 25.24
N PRO A 193 14.92 7.12 26.14
CA PRO A 193 15.08 5.79 26.72
C PRO A 193 13.80 5.40 27.48
N MET A 194 13.44 4.13 27.39
CA MET A 194 12.29 3.55 28.09
C MET A 194 12.82 2.72 29.26
N VAL A 195 12.37 3.07 30.45
CA VAL A 195 12.71 2.37 31.70
C VAL A 195 11.38 1.93 32.32
N LEU A 196 11.06 0.65 32.23
CA LEU A 196 9.85 0.11 32.84
C LEU A 196 10.04 -0.09 34.34
N ARG A 197 8.95 -0.23 35.10
CA ARG A 197 8.98 -0.36 36.56
C ARG A 197 9.89 -1.47 37.03
N GLU A 198 9.86 -2.62 36.38
CA GLU A 198 10.69 -3.78 36.74
C GLU A 198 12.20 -3.48 36.62
N VAL A 199 12.58 -2.64 35.64
CA VAL A 199 13.97 -2.21 35.49
C VAL A 199 14.30 -1.13 36.51
N ALA A 200 13.37 -0.20 36.78
CA ALA A 200 13.56 0.86 37.76
C ALA A 200 13.71 0.33 39.19
N GLU A 201 13.01 -0.77 39.53
CA GLU A 201 13.10 -1.43 40.83
C GLU A 201 14.41 -2.23 41.01
N LEU A 202 15.09 -2.60 39.91
CA LEU A 202 16.37 -3.31 39.94
C LEU A 202 17.59 -2.37 40.10
N PHE A 203 17.42 -1.09 39.79
CA PHE A 203 18.44 -0.07 39.89
C PHE A 203 18.05 0.95 40.96
N ASP A 204 18.97 1.35 41.79
CA ASP A 204 18.73 2.37 42.81
C ASP A 204 18.18 3.67 42.19
N ALA A 205 17.32 4.36 42.93
CA ALA A 205 16.63 5.59 42.50
C ALA A 205 17.54 6.75 42.06
N ASP A 206 18.82 6.61 42.20
CA ASP A 206 19.85 7.60 41.80
C ASP A 206 20.21 7.53 40.31
N GLU A 207 19.66 6.65 39.53
CA GLU A 207 19.91 6.61 38.08
C GLU A 207 19.37 7.88 37.37
N PRO A 208 20.21 8.63 36.63
CA PRO A 208 19.79 9.88 35.95
C PRO A 208 18.61 9.73 35.01
N ALA A 209 18.34 8.49 34.52
CA ALA A 209 17.20 8.19 33.68
C ALA A 209 15.86 8.31 34.43
N LEU A 210 15.85 8.12 35.75
CA LEU A 210 14.64 8.16 36.61
C LEU A 210 14.44 9.57 37.23
N GLN A 211 15.45 10.41 37.24
CA GLN A 211 15.41 11.76 37.84
C GLN A 211 15.01 12.87 36.88
N ARG A 212 14.15 12.58 35.90
CA ARG A 212 13.73 13.60 34.92
C ARG A 212 12.80 14.63 35.55
N THR A 213 13.34 15.83 35.78
CA THR A 213 12.60 17.02 36.17
C THR A 213 12.92 18.18 35.20
N PRO A 214 11.96 18.87 34.59
CA PRO A 214 10.54 18.63 34.71
C PRO A 214 10.14 17.32 34.02
N GLY A 215 9.08 16.66 34.54
CA GLY A 215 8.53 15.45 33.98
C GLY A 215 7.90 15.64 32.59
N CYS A 216 7.39 14.56 32.03
CA CYS A 216 6.67 14.62 30.76
C CYS A 216 5.25 15.14 31.00
N HIS A 217 4.86 16.24 30.34
CA HIS A 217 3.51 16.81 30.45
C HIS A 217 2.39 15.76 30.25
N ARG A 218 2.55 14.82 29.32
CA ARG A 218 1.57 13.76 29.10
C ARG A 218 1.47 12.78 30.27
N TYR A 219 2.59 12.49 30.95
CA TYR A 219 2.56 11.68 32.15
C TYR A 219 1.90 12.44 33.32
N GLU A 220 2.26 13.68 33.54
CA GLU A 220 1.66 14.53 34.59
C GLU A 220 0.16 14.72 34.41
N THR A 221 -0.31 14.85 33.17
CA THR A 221 -1.74 14.95 32.83
C THR A 221 -2.43 13.58 32.70
N ARG A 222 -1.78 12.48 33.11
CA ARG A 222 -2.29 11.10 33.06
C ARG A 222 -2.70 10.62 31.66
N ARG A 223 -2.11 11.20 30.60
CA ARG A 223 -2.31 10.80 29.20
C ARG A 223 -1.27 9.83 28.68
N CYS A 224 -0.32 9.44 29.52
CA CYS A 224 0.72 8.45 29.24
C CYS A 224 1.02 7.69 30.54
N LEU A 225 1.22 6.37 30.42
CA LEU A 225 1.55 5.51 31.57
C LEU A 225 2.97 5.74 32.11
N GLY A 226 3.80 6.55 31.43
CA GLY A 226 5.15 6.88 31.88
C GLY A 226 6.17 5.76 31.76
N PRO A 227 6.25 5.02 30.63
CA PRO A 227 7.24 3.94 30.48
C PRO A 227 8.68 4.45 30.39
N CYS A 228 8.91 5.74 30.37
CA CYS A 228 10.23 6.37 30.38
C CYS A 228 10.71 6.80 31.76
N VAL A 229 9.88 6.69 32.78
CA VAL A 229 10.17 7.09 34.17
C VAL A 229 9.87 5.98 35.19
N GLY A 230 9.80 4.75 34.76
CA GLY A 230 9.53 3.60 35.63
C GLY A 230 8.11 3.54 36.20
N ALA A 231 7.18 4.35 35.69
CA ALA A 231 5.82 4.42 36.25
C ALA A 231 4.93 3.27 35.81
N ALA A 232 5.18 2.67 34.66
CA ALA A 232 4.41 1.53 34.13
C ALA A 232 5.23 0.25 34.11
N SER A 233 4.60 -0.88 34.44
CA SER A 233 5.18 -2.20 34.21
C SER A 233 5.08 -2.62 32.73
N ALA A 234 5.90 -3.60 32.34
CA ALA A 234 5.82 -4.19 30.99
C ALA A 234 4.42 -4.76 30.72
N HIS A 235 3.85 -5.43 31.69
CA HIS A 235 2.52 -6.03 31.59
C HIS A 235 1.43 -4.98 31.40
N GLU A 236 1.38 -3.95 32.25
CA GLU A 236 0.40 -2.85 32.13
C GLU A 236 0.47 -2.18 30.75
N TYR A 237 1.68 -1.90 30.25
CA TYR A 237 1.86 -1.28 28.94
C TYR A 237 1.41 -2.20 27.80
N GLN A 238 1.72 -3.50 27.86
CA GLN A 238 1.33 -4.47 26.84
C GLN A 238 -0.19 -4.68 26.81
N VAL A 239 -0.88 -4.66 27.96
CA VAL A 239 -2.35 -4.73 28.02
C VAL A 239 -2.97 -3.54 27.25
N GLN A 240 -2.50 -2.32 27.46
CA GLN A 240 -3.03 -1.16 26.74
C GLN A 240 -2.68 -1.20 25.24
N LEU A 241 -1.52 -1.72 24.88
CA LEU A 241 -1.12 -1.93 23.50
C LEU A 241 -2.02 -2.97 22.81
N ALA A 242 -2.35 -4.06 23.49
CA ALA A 242 -3.29 -5.06 22.98
C ALA A 242 -4.70 -4.47 22.78
N ARG A 243 -5.15 -3.59 23.69
CA ARG A 243 -6.41 -2.85 23.51
C ARG A 243 -6.36 -1.92 22.31
N ALA A 244 -5.24 -1.19 22.10
CA ALA A 244 -5.08 -0.36 20.91
C ALA A 244 -5.17 -1.17 19.63
N ARG A 245 -4.55 -2.37 19.59
CA ARG A 245 -4.71 -3.30 18.47
C ARG A 245 -6.16 -3.71 18.27
N ALA A 246 -6.85 -4.09 19.34
CA ALA A 246 -8.27 -4.48 19.27
C ALA A 246 -9.16 -3.36 18.72
N VAL A 247 -8.91 -2.09 19.11
CA VAL A 247 -9.61 -0.93 18.55
C VAL A 247 -9.30 -0.78 17.05
N LEU A 248 -8.04 -0.87 16.64
CA LEU A 248 -7.63 -0.74 15.25
C LEU A 248 -8.13 -1.91 14.38
N GLU A 249 -8.37 -3.05 14.96
CA GLU A 249 -8.98 -4.22 14.32
C GLU A 249 -10.52 -4.22 14.37
N GLY A 250 -11.13 -3.24 15.04
CA GLY A 250 -12.59 -3.11 15.20
C GLY A 250 -13.21 -4.09 16.17
N ARG A 251 -12.41 -4.64 17.09
CA ARG A 251 -12.85 -5.60 18.14
C ARG A 251 -13.12 -4.95 19.50
N ASP A 252 -12.69 -3.69 19.69
CA ASP A 252 -12.91 -2.93 20.92
C ASP A 252 -13.33 -1.49 20.55
N ASP A 253 -14.43 -1.02 21.09
CA ASP A 253 -14.97 0.35 20.94
C ASP A 253 -15.03 1.10 22.29
N ALA A 254 -14.39 0.54 23.34
CA ALA A 254 -14.42 1.12 24.69
C ALA A 254 -13.95 2.59 24.74
N PRO A 255 -12.91 3.02 23.99
CA PRO A 255 -12.54 4.44 23.94
C PRO A 255 -13.65 5.34 23.42
N GLN A 256 -14.39 4.92 22.39
CA GLN A 256 -15.52 5.67 21.84
C GLN A 256 -16.67 5.75 22.85
N ARG A 257 -17.03 4.61 23.48
CA ARG A 257 -18.06 4.56 24.52
C ARG A 257 -17.71 5.43 25.73
N HIS A 258 -16.42 5.48 26.09
CA HIS A 258 -15.96 6.38 27.16
C HIS A 258 -16.18 7.84 26.80
N LEU A 259 -15.80 8.27 25.61
CA LEU A 259 -16.01 9.65 25.14
C LEU A 259 -17.49 10.02 25.09
N VAL A 260 -18.36 9.10 24.66
CA VAL A 260 -19.83 9.32 24.67
C VAL A 260 -20.34 9.57 26.09
N ARG A 261 -19.92 8.77 27.08
CA ARG A 261 -20.32 8.97 28.49
C ARG A 261 -19.81 10.30 29.04
N GLU A 262 -18.53 10.62 28.83
CA GLU A 262 -17.94 11.87 29.28
C GLU A 262 -18.63 13.09 28.63
N MET A 263 -18.98 13.00 27.35
CA MET A 263 -19.71 14.04 26.64
C MET A 263 -21.11 14.24 27.22
N ALA A 264 -21.83 13.17 27.57
CA ALA A 264 -23.14 13.25 28.22
C ALA A 264 -23.05 13.93 29.60
N VAL A 265 -22.04 13.58 30.41
CA VAL A 265 -21.79 14.21 31.71
C VAL A 265 -21.47 15.71 31.56
N ALA A 266 -20.59 16.05 30.61
CA ALA A 266 -20.24 17.44 30.34
C ALA A 266 -21.46 18.27 29.87
N SER A 267 -22.33 17.70 29.05
CA SER A 267 -23.57 18.32 28.60
C SER A 267 -24.56 18.54 29.76
N ALA A 268 -24.74 17.51 30.59
CA ALA A 268 -25.62 17.58 31.75
C ALA A 268 -25.14 18.63 32.78
N SER A 269 -23.81 18.84 32.88
CA SER A 269 -23.21 19.89 33.71
C SER A 269 -23.12 21.27 33.03
N LEU A 270 -23.75 21.44 31.86
CA LEU A 270 -23.73 22.65 31.04
C LEU A 270 -22.32 23.10 30.58
N SER A 271 -21.35 22.18 30.63
CA SER A 271 -19.96 22.42 30.20
C SER A 271 -19.82 22.24 28.68
N TYR A 272 -20.50 23.12 27.92
CA TYR A 272 -20.65 22.98 26.48
C TYR A 272 -19.32 22.97 25.69
N GLU A 273 -18.33 23.75 26.10
CA GLU A 273 -17.01 23.76 25.48
C GLU A 273 -16.33 22.38 25.63
N ARG A 274 -16.41 21.80 26.84
CA ARG A 274 -15.89 20.45 27.09
C ARG A 274 -16.67 19.42 26.28
N ALA A 275 -17.98 19.50 26.23
CA ALA A 275 -18.80 18.58 25.41
C ALA A 275 -18.47 18.69 23.92
N GLY A 276 -18.27 19.90 23.41
CA GLY A 276 -17.82 20.15 22.03
C GLY A 276 -16.45 19.54 21.74
N TRP A 277 -15.49 19.72 22.64
CA TRP A 277 -14.16 19.13 22.52
C TRP A 277 -14.20 17.58 22.53
N LEU A 278 -15.03 16.97 23.38
CA LEU A 278 -15.24 15.52 23.43
C LEU A 278 -15.92 14.99 22.17
N ARG A 279 -16.89 15.72 21.63
CA ARG A 279 -17.54 15.41 20.35
C ARG A 279 -16.52 15.35 19.20
N ASP A 280 -15.62 16.32 19.11
CA ASP A 280 -14.63 16.38 18.05
C ASP A 280 -13.61 15.21 18.15
N ARG A 281 -13.26 14.81 19.37
CA ARG A 281 -12.43 13.62 19.64
C ARG A 281 -13.16 12.33 19.25
N LEU A 282 -14.43 12.21 19.58
CA LEU A 282 -15.27 11.08 19.18
C LEU A 282 -15.36 10.98 17.65
N ALA A 283 -15.60 12.11 16.98
CA ALA A 283 -15.64 12.15 15.51
C ALA A 283 -14.32 11.71 14.86
N ALA A 284 -13.17 12.06 15.47
CA ALA A 284 -11.88 11.61 14.99
C ALA A 284 -11.72 10.08 15.06
N LEU A 285 -12.13 9.43 16.17
CA LEU A 285 -12.10 7.96 16.29
C LEU A 285 -13.10 7.27 15.35
N GLN A 286 -14.31 7.81 15.22
CA GLN A 286 -15.32 7.30 14.30
C GLN A 286 -14.85 7.40 12.85
N GLY A 287 -14.18 8.51 12.48
CA GLY A 287 -13.58 8.67 11.16
C GLY A 287 -12.47 7.66 10.86
N LEU A 288 -11.64 7.32 11.85
CA LEU A 288 -10.65 6.26 11.74
C LEU A 288 -11.31 4.90 11.57
N GLU A 289 -12.31 4.58 12.42
CA GLU A 289 -13.04 3.31 12.36
C GLU A 289 -13.72 3.11 11.00
N ALA A 290 -14.38 4.13 10.46
CA ALA A 290 -15.00 4.05 9.13
C ALA A 290 -13.99 3.79 8.01
N GLN A 291 -12.76 4.31 8.12
CA GLN A 291 -11.69 4.01 7.16
C GLN A 291 -11.18 2.57 7.32
N LEU A 292 -10.99 2.12 8.56
CA LEU A 292 -10.56 0.75 8.86
C LEU A 292 -11.61 -0.28 8.44
N ALA A 293 -12.89 0.01 8.66
CA ALA A 293 -13.99 -0.86 8.23
C ALA A 293 -13.97 -1.09 6.71
N ARG A 294 -13.75 -0.04 5.92
CA ARG A 294 -13.60 -0.17 4.45
C ARG A 294 -12.41 -1.04 4.05
N VAL A 295 -11.28 -0.89 4.73
CA VAL A 295 -10.10 -1.74 4.47
C VAL A 295 -10.40 -3.20 4.82
N ARG A 296 -11.04 -3.44 5.98
CA ARG A 296 -11.45 -4.79 6.39
C ARG A 296 -12.43 -5.40 5.40
N GLU A 297 -13.44 -4.65 4.96
CA GLU A 297 -14.40 -5.08 3.95
C GLU A 297 -13.70 -5.51 2.65
N ALA A 298 -12.76 -4.70 2.15
CA ALA A 298 -11.99 -5.05 0.97
C ALA A 298 -11.19 -6.36 1.13
N LEU A 299 -10.64 -6.60 2.33
CA LEU A 299 -9.89 -7.81 2.65
C LEU A 299 -10.77 -9.05 2.86
N THR A 300 -12.01 -8.85 3.34
CA THR A 300 -12.96 -9.92 3.64
C THR A 300 -13.88 -10.25 2.46
N ARG A 301 -13.83 -9.48 1.37
CA ARG A 301 -14.60 -9.80 0.16
C ARG A 301 -14.35 -11.26 -0.25
N PRO A 302 -15.40 -11.99 -0.63
CA PRO A 302 -15.26 -13.33 -1.18
C PRO A 302 -14.25 -13.34 -2.34
N SER A 303 -13.55 -14.44 -2.50
CA SER A 303 -12.72 -14.64 -3.68
C SER A 303 -13.62 -14.67 -4.92
N PHE A 304 -13.17 -14.04 -5.98
CA PHE A 304 -13.89 -14.05 -7.27
C PHE A 304 -12.90 -14.10 -8.43
N VAL A 305 -13.40 -14.52 -9.58
CA VAL A 305 -12.68 -14.43 -10.86
C VAL A 305 -13.23 -13.24 -11.62
N PHE A 306 -12.34 -12.33 -12.00
CA PHE A 306 -12.67 -11.18 -12.82
C PHE A 306 -12.34 -11.49 -14.27
N ALA A 307 -13.36 -11.56 -15.11
CA ALA A 307 -13.25 -11.74 -16.55
C ALA A 307 -13.06 -10.37 -17.23
N VAL A 308 -12.02 -10.21 -18.00
CA VAL A 308 -11.71 -8.94 -18.67
C VAL A 308 -11.62 -9.18 -20.16
N PRO A 309 -12.55 -8.61 -20.95
CA PRO A 309 -12.48 -8.68 -22.40
C PRO A 309 -11.16 -8.09 -22.90
N GLY A 310 -10.52 -8.83 -23.77
CA GLY A 310 -9.25 -8.45 -24.37
C GLY A 310 -9.42 -8.09 -25.83
N ARG A 311 -8.45 -7.35 -26.34
CA ARG A 311 -8.39 -7.03 -27.76
C ARG A 311 -8.13 -8.33 -28.56
N ASP A 312 -8.75 -8.40 -29.74
CA ASP A 312 -8.62 -9.54 -30.68
C ASP A 312 -9.00 -10.89 -30.04
N GLY A 313 -9.93 -10.89 -29.04
CA GLY A 313 -10.35 -12.08 -28.30
C GLY A 313 -9.26 -12.66 -27.38
N ASP A 314 -8.24 -11.87 -27.01
CA ASP A 314 -7.23 -12.26 -26.02
C ASP A 314 -7.73 -11.92 -24.59
N ASP A 315 -8.86 -12.57 -24.23
CA ASP A 315 -9.55 -12.35 -22.99
C ASP A 315 -8.75 -12.85 -21.79
N GLY A 316 -8.82 -12.09 -20.68
CA GLY A 316 -8.09 -12.37 -19.46
C GLY A 316 -8.98 -12.77 -18.29
N LEU A 317 -8.53 -13.73 -17.50
CA LEU A 317 -9.12 -14.15 -16.23
C LEU A 317 -8.18 -13.80 -15.09
N TYR A 318 -8.70 -13.16 -14.04
CA TYR A 318 -7.93 -12.75 -12.88
C TYR A 318 -8.58 -13.26 -11.60
N LEU A 319 -7.91 -14.17 -10.91
CA LEU A 319 -8.36 -14.64 -9.59
C LEU A 319 -8.01 -13.61 -8.54
N VAL A 320 -9.04 -13.00 -7.96
CA VAL A 320 -8.91 -12.00 -6.89
C VAL A 320 -9.25 -12.65 -5.55
N ARG A 321 -8.31 -12.59 -4.61
CA ARG A 321 -8.48 -13.05 -3.22
C ARG A 321 -8.00 -11.96 -2.26
N HIS A 322 -8.82 -11.65 -1.26
CA HIS A 322 -8.51 -10.59 -0.29
C HIS A 322 -8.10 -9.26 -0.97
N GLY A 323 -8.83 -8.88 -2.03
CA GLY A 323 -8.59 -7.67 -2.80
C GLY A 323 -7.31 -7.68 -3.66
N ARG A 324 -6.67 -8.84 -3.89
CA ARG A 324 -5.42 -8.98 -4.66
C ARG A 324 -5.58 -9.95 -5.80
N VAL A 325 -4.90 -9.68 -6.90
CA VAL A 325 -4.78 -10.63 -8.02
C VAL A 325 -3.73 -11.68 -7.67
N VAL A 326 -4.18 -12.87 -7.30
CA VAL A 326 -3.30 -13.98 -6.91
C VAL A 326 -3.00 -14.94 -8.05
N GLY A 327 -3.84 -14.95 -9.11
CA GLY A 327 -3.65 -15.76 -10.30
C GLY A 327 -4.18 -15.04 -11.53
N GLU A 328 -3.63 -15.36 -12.69
CA GLU A 328 -4.08 -14.83 -13.99
C GLU A 328 -3.91 -15.88 -15.08
N ALA A 329 -4.83 -15.90 -16.03
CA ALA A 329 -4.78 -16.76 -17.21
C ALA A 329 -5.32 -16.02 -18.44
N ARG A 330 -4.86 -16.42 -19.63
CA ARG A 330 -5.46 -16.03 -20.90
C ARG A 330 -6.41 -17.12 -21.35
N CYS A 331 -7.59 -16.75 -21.84
CA CYS A 331 -8.56 -17.73 -22.31
C CYS A 331 -8.03 -18.58 -23.47
N ARG A 332 -7.06 -18.06 -24.23
CA ARG A 332 -6.35 -18.79 -25.31
C ARG A 332 -5.35 -19.81 -24.83
N ASP A 333 -5.00 -19.82 -23.55
CA ASP A 333 -4.06 -20.79 -22.95
C ASP A 333 -4.82 -21.74 -22.03
N PRO A 334 -5.22 -22.93 -22.54
CA PRO A 334 -5.99 -23.89 -21.75
C PRO A 334 -5.24 -24.38 -20.50
N LEU A 335 -3.89 -24.48 -20.56
CA LEU A 335 -3.09 -24.93 -19.42
C LEU A 335 -3.09 -23.87 -18.32
N ALA A 336 -2.95 -22.60 -18.67
CA ALA A 336 -3.04 -21.51 -17.73
C ALA A 336 -4.45 -21.40 -17.09
N VAL A 337 -5.50 -21.62 -17.87
CA VAL A 337 -6.89 -21.67 -17.37
C VAL A 337 -7.06 -22.82 -16.38
N GLN A 338 -6.56 -24.02 -16.69
CA GLN A 338 -6.61 -25.19 -15.82
C GLN A 338 -5.86 -24.95 -14.49
N ALA A 339 -4.68 -24.34 -14.59
CA ALA A 339 -3.90 -23.96 -13.41
C ALA A 339 -4.66 -22.92 -12.54
N LEU A 340 -5.32 -21.96 -13.17
CA LEU A 340 -6.15 -20.97 -12.47
C LEU A 340 -7.36 -21.61 -11.79
N GLN A 341 -8.01 -22.60 -12.43
CA GLN A 341 -9.10 -23.38 -11.85
C GLN A 341 -8.63 -24.13 -10.60
N ALA A 342 -7.53 -24.87 -10.70
CA ALA A 342 -6.95 -25.57 -9.56
C ALA A 342 -6.60 -24.61 -8.41
N GLN A 343 -6.04 -23.45 -8.74
CA GLN A 343 -5.74 -22.41 -7.75
C GLN A 343 -7.03 -21.83 -7.13
N ALA A 344 -8.09 -21.64 -7.90
CA ALA A 344 -9.37 -21.12 -7.42
C ALA A 344 -10.05 -22.10 -6.46
N GLN A 345 -9.95 -23.39 -6.71
CA GLN A 345 -10.50 -24.47 -5.88
C GLN A 345 -9.68 -24.73 -4.61
N ALA A 346 -8.37 -24.42 -4.63
CA ALA A 346 -7.54 -24.58 -3.46
C ALA A 346 -8.03 -23.68 -2.32
N PRO A 347 -8.04 -24.18 -1.06
CA PRO A 347 -8.42 -23.36 0.09
C PRO A 347 -7.54 -22.10 0.14
N ALA A 348 -8.16 -20.97 0.46
CA ALA A 348 -7.42 -19.73 0.65
C ALA A 348 -6.37 -19.94 1.76
N PRO A 349 -5.10 -19.58 1.56
CA PRO A 349 -4.09 -19.79 2.58
C PRO A 349 -4.39 -18.91 3.81
N GLY A 350 -4.69 -19.58 4.93
CA GLY A 350 -4.76 -18.96 6.25
C GLY A 350 -6.01 -18.12 6.54
N ALA A 351 -6.11 -17.65 7.78
CA ALA A 351 -7.13 -16.69 8.20
C ALA A 351 -7.03 -15.40 7.39
N VAL A 352 -8.18 -14.75 7.17
CA VAL A 352 -8.23 -13.40 6.55
C VAL A 352 -7.19 -12.51 7.23
N PRO A 353 -6.23 -11.94 6.49
CA PRO A 353 -5.20 -11.14 7.13
C PRO A 353 -5.83 -9.94 7.83
N SER A 354 -5.65 -9.84 9.14
CA SER A 354 -6.06 -8.65 9.91
C SER A 354 -5.26 -7.41 9.52
N ALA A 355 -4.16 -7.60 8.77
CA ALA A 355 -3.30 -6.55 8.25
C ALA A 355 -2.80 -6.90 6.85
N VAL A 356 -2.81 -5.92 5.95
CA VAL A 356 -2.22 -6.07 4.61
C VAL A 356 -0.71 -6.02 4.72
N ALA A 357 0.00 -7.04 4.21
CA ALA A 357 1.43 -6.88 4.02
C ALA A 357 1.69 -5.67 3.11
N VAL A 358 2.53 -4.74 3.53
CA VAL A 358 2.81 -3.48 2.79
C VAL A 358 3.18 -3.76 1.32
N ALA A 359 3.83 -4.89 1.06
CA ALA A 359 4.17 -5.36 -0.27
C ALA A 359 2.96 -5.59 -1.19
N HIS A 360 1.75 -5.67 -0.67
CA HIS A 360 0.55 -5.99 -1.43
C HIS A 360 -0.47 -4.84 -1.49
N LEU A 361 -0.17 -3.72 -0.82
CA LEU A 361 -1.04 -2.54 -0.80
C LEU A 361 -1.32 -1.99 -2.21
N ASP A 362 -0.33 -2.03 -3.11
CA ASP A 362 -0.49 -1.49 -4.46
C ASP A 362 -1.53 -2.25 -5.27
N GLU A 363 -1.53 -3.60 -5.21
CA GLU A 363 -2.51 -4.41 -5.92
C GLU A 363 -3.90 -4.28 -5.31
N LEU A 364 -4.01 -4.25 -3.97
CA LEU A 364 -5.28 -4.01 -3.28
C LEU A 364 -5.90 -2.69 -3.74
N LEU A 365 -5.10 -1.63 -3.73
CA LEU A 365 -5.54 -0.29 -4.11
C LEU A 365 -5.85 -0.18 -5.61
N LEU A 366 -5.15 -0.93 -6.45
CA LEU A 366 -5.43 -1.03 -7.88
C LEU A 366 -6.82 -1.64 -8.08
N VAL A 367 -7.08 -2.80 -7.49
CA VAL A 367 -8.36 -3.51 -7.60
C VAL A 367 -9.51 -2.64 -7.07
N GLU A 368 -9.37 -2.07 -5.89
CA GLU A 368 -10.36 -1.15 -5.31
C GLU A 368 -10.62 0.08 -6.19
N SER A 369 -9.56 0.69 -6.72
CA SER A 369 -9.67 1.86 -7.61
C SER A 369 -10.34 1.48 -8.93
N TRP A 370 -10.04 0.30 -9.46
CA TRP A 370 -10.61 -0.17 -10.70
C TRP A 370 -12.12 -0.30 -10.60
N PHE A 371 -12.63 -1.06 -9.63
CA PHE A 371 -14.07 -1.28 -9.47
C PHE A 371 -14.83 0.00 -9.08
N ARG A 372 -14.18 0.93 -8.40
CA ARG A 372 -14.78 2.24 -8.11
C ARG A 372 -14.90 3.13 -9.35
N LEU A 373 -13.90 3.09 -10.25
CA LEU A 373 -13.87 3.90 -11.47
C LEU A 373 -14.67 3.26 -12.61
N HIS A 374 -14.86 1.94 -12.57
CA HIS A 374 -15.56 1.17 -13.57
C HIS A 374 -16.64 0.32 -12.88
N PRO A 375 -17.80 0.92 -12.48
CA PRO A 375 -18.86 0.20 -11.78
C PRO A 375 -19.39 -1.01 -12.58
N ASP A 376 -19.43 -0.89 -13.90
CA ASP A 376 -19.88 -1.96 -14.81
C ASP A 376 -18.97 -3.21 -14.78
N ALA A 377 -17.72 -3.05 -14.33
CA ALA A 377 -16.79 -4.16 -14.17
C ALA A 377 -17.27 -5.21 -13.15
N ALA A 378 -18.15 -4.84 -12.22
CA ALA A 378 -18.77 -5.79 -11.29
C ALA A 378 -19.59 -6.87 -12.01
N GLY A 379 -20.21 -6.57 -13.14
CA GLY A 379 -20.94 -7.52 -13.98
C GLY A 379 -20.05 -8.60 -14.62
N TRP A 380 -18.74 -8.39 -14.65
CA TRP A 380 -17.75 -9.32 -15.18
C TRP A 380 -17.07 -10.17 -14.10
N THR A 381 -17.54 -10.14 -12.87
CA THR A 381 -17.06 -11.00 -11.78
C THR A 381 -17.88 -12.26 -11.67
N ALA A 382 -17.25 -13.37 -11.32
CA ALA A 382 -17.90 -14.66 -11.11
C ALA A 382 -17.22 -15.41 -9.94
N PRO A 383 -17.94 -16.29 -9.23
CA PRO A 383 -17.38 -17.08 -8.16
C PRO A 383 -16.41 -18.16 -8.65
N THR A 384 -16.61 -18.67 -9.87
CA THR A 384 -15.79 -19.74 -10.47
C THR A 384 -15.18 -19.32 -11.81
N VAL A 385 -14.17 -20.07 -12.25
CA VAL A 385 -13.52 -19.84 -13.55
C VAL A 385 -14.48 -20.18 -14.69
N GLU A 386 -15.29 -21.24 -14.53
CA GLU A 386 -16.28 -21.68 -15.52
C GLU A 386 -17.34 -20.58 -15.78
N GLU A 387 -17.89 -20.03 -14.70
CA GLU A 387 -18.86 -18.93 -14.80
C GLU A 387 -18.23 -17.66 -15.39
N ALA A 388 -16.94 -17.39 -15.06
CA ALA A 388 -16.21 -16.27 -15.64
C ALA A 388 -16.00 -16.44 -17.14
N LEU A 389 -15.70 -17.65 -17.61
CA LEU A 389 -15.59 -17.98 -19.03
C LEU A 389 -16.95 -17.81 -19.76
N ALA A 390 -18.04 -18.21 -19.12
CA ALA A 390 -19.38 -18.05 -19.67
C ALA A 390 -19.77 -16.58 -19.91
N ARG A 391 -19.16 -15.62 -19.18
CA ARG A 391 -19.39 -14.18 -19.42
C ARG A 391 -18.99 -13.75 -20.83
N PHE A 392 -17.93 -14.34 -21.41
CA PHE A 392 -17.48 -14.02 -22.76
C PHE A 392 -18.39 -14.58 -23.84
N THR A 393 -19.10 -15.68 -23.57
CA THR A 393 -20.05 -16.30 -24.52
C THR A 393 -21.40 -15.62 -24.53
N HIS A 394 -21.84 -15.05 -23.39
CA HIS A 394 -23.13 -14.35 -23.27
C HIS A 394 -23.07 -12.87 -23.65
N ALA A 395 -21.91 -12.24 -23.53
CA ALA A 395 -21.67 -10.91 -24.07
C ALA A 395 -21.42 -11.04 -25.57
N GLY A 396 -22.49 -11.30 -26.34
CA GLY A 396 -22.47 -11.18 -27.80
C GLY A 396 -21.82 -9.83 -28.14
N ALA A 397 -20.71 -9.84 -28.86
CA ALA A 397 -19.78 -8.75 -29.08
C ALA A 397 -20.46 -7.39 -29.24
N PRO A 398 -20.33 -6.43 -28.32
CA PRO A 398 -20.59 -5.06 -28.64
C PRO A 398 -19.39 -4.55 -29.43
N GLY A 399 -19.58 -4.38 -30.75
CA GLY A 399 -18.70 -3.60 -31.63
C GLY A 399 -17.28 -4.18 -31.81
N ARG A 400 -17.13 -5.17 -32.73
CA ARG A 400 -15.88 -5.42 -33.44
C ARG A 400 -15.57 -4.26 -34.38
#